data_0c5837c6c925d604a8484619336109f7
#
_entry.id   0c5837c6c925d604a8484619336109f7
#
_cell.length_a   1.000
_cell.length_b   1.000
_cell.length_c   1.000
_cell.angle_alpha   90.00
_cell.angle_beta   90.00
_cell.angle_gamma   90.00
#
_symmetry.space_group_name_H-M   'P 1'
#
loop_
_entity.id
_entity.type
_entity.pdbx_description
1 polymer ?
#
loop_
_entity_poly.entity_id
_entity_poly.type
_entity_poly.pdbx_seq_one_letter_code
_entity_poly.pdbx_strand_id
1 'polypeptide(L)'
;IIVIVHINKKMEFTAQSNGQTAKLAFNETIEKLSKQLRRYKRKLKSFKNNENLEKLSLLEAQFQIINEPSSLNPKQDNPIDDEPMIFAELNTEIEELSVNDALNKMKFGNISALMFRNKKHSGLNMIYKRDDGLIGWVDPRGLRNTAKI
;
A
#
# COMPACT_ATOMS: atom_id res chain seq x y z
N ILE A 1 -15.59 -8.55 23.64
CA ILE A 1 -16.00 -9.07 22.31
C ILE A 1 -15.11 -8.45 21.25
N ILE A 2 -14.64 -9.28 20.34
CA ILE A 2 -13.90 -8.87 19.14
C ILE A 2 -14.76 -9.21 17.94
N VAL A 3 -14.95 -8.27 17.03
CA VAL A 3 -15.64 -8.47 15.75
C VAL A 3 -14.71 -8.14 14.61
N ILE A 4 -14.56 -9.07 13.67
CA ILE A 4 -13.72 -8.94 12.49
C ILE A 4 -14.62 -9.00 11.26
N VAL A 5 -14.51 -8.01 10.39
CA VAL A 5 -15.25 -7.96 9.12
C VAL A 5 -14.28 -7.96 7.96
N HIS A 6 -14.39 -8.96 7.09
CA HIS A 6 -13.65 -9.06 5.85
C HIS A 6 -14.47 -8.45 4.71
N ILE A 7 -13.94 -7.43 4.04
CA ILE A 7 -14.58 -6.84 2.86
C ILE A 7 -14.14 -7.57 1.60
N ASN A 8 -12.88 -7.97 1.53
CA ASN A 8 -12.33 -8.80 0.46
C ASN A 8 -11.12 -9.61 0.98
N LYS A 9 -10.48 -10.43 0.12
CA LYS A 9 -9.32 -11.27 0.49
C LYS A 9 -8.13 -10.52 1.11
N LYS A 10 -8.08 -9.18 0.98
CA LYS A 10 -6.94 -8.36 1.41
C LYS A 10 -7.29 -7.30 2.47
N MET A 11 -8.56 -7.23 2.89
CA MET A 11 -8.99 -6.15 3.77
C MET A 11 -9.91 -6.66 4.87
N GLU A 12 -9.50 -6.40 6.10
CA GLU A 12 -10.28 -6.69 7.30
C GLU A 12 -10.41 -5.44 8.18
N PHE A 13 -11.53 -5.34 8.88
CA PHE A 13 -11.76 -4.35 9.90
C PHE A 13 -12.02 -5.07 11.21
N THR A 14 -11.24 -4.72 12.22
CA THR A 14 -11.36 -5.29 13.55
C THR A 14 -11.82 -4.21 14.53
N ALA A 15 -12.80 -4.52 15.33
CA ALA A 15 -13.19 -3.70 16.47
C ALA A 15 -13.34 -4.57 17.72
N GLN A 16 -12.95 -4.00 18.86
CA GLN A 16 -13.01 -4.65 20.17
C GLN A 16 -13.63 -3.71 21.20
N SER A 17 -14.43 -4.28 22.07
CA SER A 17 -14.85 -3.61 23.29
C SER A 17 -15.11 -4.60 24.42
N ASN A 18 -15.05 -4.08 25.65
CA ASN A 18 -15.35 -4.77 26.89
C ASN A 18 -16.56 -4.08 27.54
N GLY A 19 -17.51 -4.85 28.01
CA GLY A 19 -18.72 -4.33 28.68
C GLY A 19 -19.15 -5.26 29.79
N GLN A 20 -19.93 -4.74 30.72
CA GLN A 20 -20.49 -5.53 31.86
C GLN A 20 -21.38 -6.66 31.38
N THR A 21 -22.04 -6.55 30.26
CA THR A 21 -22.81 -7.59 29.61
C THR A 21 -22.36 -7.82 28.17
N ALA A 22 -22.53 -9.05 27.68
CA ALA A 22 -22.20 -9.41 26.32
C ALA A 22 -22.93 -8.52 25.28
N LYS A 23 -24.19 -8.18 25.55
CA LYS A 23 -25.02 -7.32 24.69
C LYS A 23 -24.49 -5.90 24.61
N LEU A 24 -24.06 -5.31 25.72
CA LEU A 24 -23.48 -3.96 25.73
C LEU A 24 -22.14 -3.93 24.98
N ALA A 25 -21.26 -4.89 25.28
CA ALA A 25 -19.98 -5.02 24.58
C ALA A 25 -20.15 -5.22 23.07
N PHE A 26 -21.12 -6.02 22.64
CA PHE A 26 -21.43 -6.23 21.23
C PHE A 26 -21.91 -4.94 20.55
N ASN A 27 -22.86 -4.24 21.13
CA ASN A 27 -23.39 -2.98 20.57
C ASN A 27 -22.29 -1.93 20.40
N GLU A 28 -21.43 -1.77 21.41
CA GLU A 28 -20.31 -0.84 21.35
C GLU A 28 -19.30 -1.22 20.25
N THR A 29 -19.02 -2.52 20.11
CA THR A 29 -18.13 -3.03 19.06
C THR A 29 -18.69 -2.73 17.68
N ILE A 30 -20.00 -2.95 17.46
CA ILE A 30 -20.68 -2.65 16.20
C ILE A 30 -20.68 -1.15 15.90
N GLU A 31 -20.85 -0.29 16.90
CA GLU A 31 -20.72 1.16 16.70
C GLU A 31 -19.32 1.58 16.26
N LYS A 32 -18.29 1.06 16.92
CA LYS A 32 -16.88 1.32 16.53
C LYS A 32 -16.61 0.88 15.09
N LEU A 33 -17.05 -0.33 14.74
CA LEU A 33 -16.92 -0.88 13.40
C LEU A 33 -17.66 -0.04 12.35
N SER A 34 -18.90 0.36 12.64
CA SER A 34 -19.71 1.22 11.78
C SER A 34 -19.03 2.57 11.52
N LYS A 35 -18.42 3.19 12.53
CA LYS A 35 -17.64 4.43 12.38
C LYS A 35 -16.43 4.24 11.49
N GLN A 36 -15.70 3.12 11.63
CA GLN A 36 -14.56 2.77 10.77
C GLN A 36 -15.00 2.59 9.31
N LEU A 37 -16.06 1.82 9.07
CA LEU A 37 -16.60 1.56 7.73
C LEU A 37 -17.13 2.83 7.03
N ARG A 38 -17.80 3.74 7.78
CA ARG A 38 -18.24 5.03 7.23
C ARG A 38 -17.06 5.92 6.84
N ARG A 39 -15.99 5.95 7.65
CA ARG A 39 -14.76 6.69 7.32
C ARG A 39 -14.10 6.11 6.07
N TYR A 40 -14.03 4.79 5.98
CA TYR A 40 -13.51 4.08 4.82
C TYR A 40 -14.32 4.39 3.55
N LYS A 41 -15.65 4.23 3.59
CA LYS A 41 -16.54 4.54 2.47
C LYS A 41 -16.39 5.99 1.99
N ARG A 42 -16.27 6.95 2.91
CA ARG A 42 -16.07 8.37 2.57
C ARG A 42 -14.73 8.59 1.86
N LYS A 43 -13.66 7.94 2.34
CA LYS A 43 -12.35 8.01 1.70
C LYS A 43 -12.37 7.36 0.31
N LEU A 44 -12.96 6.19 0.15
CA LEU A 44 -13.15 5.56 -1.17
C LEU A 44 -13.89 6.47 -2.15
N LYS A 45 -14.94 7.15 -1.68
CA LYS A 45 -15.70 8.07 -2.53
C LYS A 45 -14.87 9.29 -2.96
N SER A 46 -14.01 9.81 -2.07
CA SER A 46 -13.09 10.91 -2.44
C SER A 46 -12.03 10.46 -3.45
N PHE A 47 -11.51 9.23 -3.34
CA PHE A 47 -10.61 8.66 -4.34
C PHE A 47 -11.28 8.52 -5.70
N LYS A 48 -12.49 7.92 -5.73
CA LYS A 48 -13.23 7.69 -6.98
C LYS A 48 -13.62 8.97 -7.71
N ASN A 49 -13.89 10.04 -6.97
CA ASN A 49 -14.15 11.35 -7.56
C ASN A 49 -12.88 12.00 -8.15
N ASN A 50 -11.70 11.70 -7.59
CA ASN A 50 -10.42 12.16 -8.13
C ASN A 50 -9.97 11.32 -9.34
N GLU A 51 -10.24 10.01 -9.36
CA GLU A 51 -9.91 9.14 -10.51
C GLU A 51 -10.58 9.57 -11.82
N ASN A 52 -11.78 10.16 -11.77
CA ASN A 52 -12.48 10.63 -12.99
C ASN A 52 -11.87 11.88 -13.62
N LEU A 53 -11.04 12.63 -12.88
CA LEU A 53 -10.32 13.81 -13.38
C LEU A 53 -8.88 13.50 -13.83
N GLU A 54 -8.35 12.33 -13.47
CA GLU A 54 -6.90 12.04 -13.56
C GLU A 54 -6.51 10.97 -14.58
N LYS A 55 -7.42 10.50 -15.44
CA LYS A 55 -7.09 9.56 -16.51
C LYS A 55 -6.03 10.05 -17.52
N LEU A 56 -5.57 11.29 -17.38
CA LEU A 56 -4.62 11.92 -18.30
C LEU A 56 -3.15 11.88 -17.86
N SER A 57 -2.82 11.33 -16.69
CA SER A 57 -1.43 11.33 -16.18
C SER A 57 -0.94 9.99 -15.64
N LEU A 58 -1.51 8.88 -16.09
CA LEU A 58 -1.00 7.55 -15.75
C LEU A 58 0.34 7.34 -16.47
N LEU A 59 1.35 6.96 -15.71
CA LEU A 59 2.63 6.53 -16.26
C LEU A 59 2.59 5.01 -16.40
N GLU A 60 2.64 4.53 -17.63
CA GLU A 60 2.77 3.09 -17.90
C GLU A 60 4.14 2.61 -17.43
N ALA A 61 4.15 1.49 -16.72
CA ALA A 61 5.36 0.85 -16.23
C ALA A 61 5.26 -0.67 -16.42
N GLN A 62 6.41 -1.29 -16.63
CA GLN A 62 6.53 -2.73 -16.67
C GLN A 62 6.72 -3.26 -15.25
N PHE A 63 5.93 -4.25 -14.86
CA PHE A 63 6.03 -4.96 -13.60
C PHE A 63 6.51 -6.38 -13.86
N GLN A 64 7.67 -6.75 -13.32
CA GLN A 64 8.25 -8.08 -13.46
C GLN A 64 8.20 -8.82 -12.13
N ILE A 65 7.77 -10.07 -12.17
CA ILE A 65 7.87 -10.99 -11.04
C ILE A 65 9.16 -11.78 -11.23
N ILE A 66 10.11 -11.57 -10.33
CA ILE A 66 11.40 -12.23 -10.33
C ILE A 66 11.47 -13.22 -9.17
N ASN A 67 12.19 -14.32 -9.38
CA ASN A 67 12.51 -15.26 -8.30
C ASN A 67 13.88 -14.91 -7.70
N GLU A 68 13.99 -15.04 -6.40
CA GLU A 68 15.30 -14.99 -5.74
C GLU A 68 16.06 -16.26 -6.12
N PRO A 69 17.29 -16.18 -6.66
CA PRO A 69 18.08 -17.37 -6.94
C PRO A 69 18.27 -18.16 -5.64
N SER A 70 17.78 -19.39 -5.63
CA SER A 70 17.91 -20.27 -4.46
C SER A 70 19.38 -20.63 -4.25
N SER A 71 20.03 -19.96 -3.33
CA SER A 71 21.41 -20.23 -2.89
C SER A 71 21.58 -21.56 -2.13
N LEU A 72 20.65 -22.52 -2.29
CA LEU A 72 20.60 -23.77 -1.52
C LEU A 72 21.03 -25.02 -2.28
N ASN A 73 21.68 -24.92 -3.44
CA ASN A 73 22.33 -26.08 -4.05
C ASN A 73 23.85 -25.87 -4.21
N PRO A 74 24.69 -26.28 -3.22
CA PRO A 74 26.14 -26.11 -3.30
C PRO A 74 26.82 -27.19 -4.16
N LYS A 75 26.16 -27.77 -5.18
CA LYS A 75 26.72 -28.89 -5.97
C LYS A 75 26.64 -28.70 -7.49
N GLN A 76 26.63 -27.48 -8.01
CA GLN A 76 26.88 -27.29 -9.43
C GLN A 76 27.93 -26.19 -9.62
N ASP A 77 29.17 -26.59 -9.89
CA ASP A 77 30.33 -25.76 -10.30
C ASP A 77 30.13 -25.22 -11.74
N ASN A 78 29.06 -24.54 -12.04
CA ASN A 78 28.96 -23.73 -13.23
C ASN A 78 28.80 -22.26 -12.78
N PRO A 79 29.55 -21.31 -13.36
CA PRO A 79 29.29 -19.89 -13.17
C PRO A 79 27.94 -19.58 -13.81
N ILE A 80 26.89 -19.73 -13.01
CA ILE A 80 25.50 -19.46 -13.40
C ILE A 80 25.38 -17.95 -13.42
N ASP A 81 24.92 -17.42 -14.55
CA ASP A 81 24.40 -16.08 -14.67
C ASP A 81 23.57 -15.74 -13.43
N ASP A 82 24.07 -14.77 -12.65
CA ASP A 82 23.41 -14.25 -11.44
C ASP A 82 22.19 -13.38 -11.81
N GLU A 83 21.66 -13.53 -13.02
CA GLU A 83 20.47 -12.81 -13.45
C GLU A 83 19.22 -13.45 -12.86
N PRO A 84 18.38 -12.65 -12.19
CA PRO A 84 17.13 -13.14 -11.63
C PRO A 84 16.22 -13.67 -12.73
N MET A 85 15.67 -14.86 -12.54
CA MET A 85 14.73 -15.45 -13.48
C MET A 85 13.41 -14.68 -13.45
N ILE A 86 12.99 -14.14 -14.59
CA ILE A 86 11.71 -13.46 -14.73
C ILE A 86 10.60 -14.50 -14.88
N PHE A 87 9.67 -14.52 -13.93
CA PHE A 87 8.51 -15.42 -13.93
C PHE A 87 7.34 -14.88 -14.72
N ALA A 88 7.11 -13.59 -14.67
CA ALA A 88 6.03 -12.93 -15.38
C ALA A 88 6.34 -11.47 -15.63
N GLU A 89 5.89 -10.98 -16.77
CA GLU A 89 5.91 -9.57 -17.14
C GLU A 89 4.46 -9.08 -17.25
N LEU A 90 4.15 -8.00 -16.54
CA LEU A 90 2.82 -7.40 -16.48
C LEU A 90 2.95 -5.91 -16.71
N ASN A 91 2.00 -5.34 -17.43
CA ASN A 91 1.88 -3.89 -17.51
C ASN A 91 1.18 -3.38 -16.25
N THR A 92 1.72 -2.35 -15.64
CA THR A 92 1.13 -1.66 -14.49
C THR A 92 1.11 -0.17 -14.74
N GLU A 93 0.26 0.53 -14.01
CA GLU A 93 0.12 1.96 -14.08
C GLU A 93 0.61 2.59 -12.78
N ILE A 94 1.45 3.62 -12.89
CA ILE A 94 1.90 4.41 -11.76
C ILE A 94 0.97 5.61 -11.64
N GLU A 95 0.15 5.60 -10.60
CA GLU A 95 -0.84 6.63 -10.35
C GLU A 95 -0.21 7.93 -9.84
N GLU A 96 -0.83 9.06 -10.16
CA GLU A 96 -0.48 10.35 -9.58
C GLU A 96 -1.25 10.56 -8.27
N LEU A 97 -0.52 10.57 -7.15
CA LEU A 97 -1.08 10.63 -5.81
C LEU A 97 -0.39 11.70 -4.96
N SER A 98 -1.11 12.25 -3.99
CA SER A 98 -0.46 12.90 -2.86
C SER A 98 0.14 11.84 -1.92
N VAL A 99 1.12 12.23 -1.10
CA VAL A 99 1.70 11.32 -0.09
C VAL A 99 0.63 10.76 0.86
N ASN A 100 -0.35 11.58 1.24
CA ASN A 100 -1.46 11.13 2.10
C ASN A 100 -2.36 10.11 1.39
N ASP A 101 -2.64 10.30 0.11
CA ASP A 101 -3.44 9.35 -0.67
C ASP A 101 -2.71 8.03 -0.85
N ALA A 102 -1.41 8.09 -1.16
CA ALA A 102 -0.55 6.92 -1.25
C ALA A 102 -0.52 6.14 0.08
N LEU A 103 -0.37 6.82 1.24
CA LEU A 103 -0.43 6.21 2.57
C LEU A 103 -1.80 5.55 2.83
N ASN A 104 -2.88 6.21 2.47
CA ASN A 104 -4.22 5.65 2.62
C ASN A 104 -4.40 4.41 1.72
N LYS A 105 -3.99 4.49 0.45
CA LYS A 105 -4.05 3.37 -0.49
C LYS A 105 -3.26 2.17 0.03
N MET A 106 -2.05 2.40 0.54
CA MET A 106 -1.22 1.35 1.11
C MET A 106 -1.87 0.69 2.34
N LYS A 107 -2.45 1.49 3.26
CA LYS A 107 -3.13 0.99 4.45
C LYS A 107 -4.38 0.19 4.11
N PHE A 108 -5.21 0.69 3.19
CA PHE A 108 -6.48 0.04 2.84
C PHE A 108 -6.29 -1.16 1.91
N GLY A 109 -5.30 -1.11 1.02
CA GLY A 109 -4.97 -2.22 0.12
C GLY A 109 -4.09 -3.29 0.77
N ASN A 110 -3.67 -3.10 2.02
CA ASN A 110 -2.66 -3.93 2.69
C ASN A 110 -1.43 -4.18 1.81
N ILE A 111 -0.96 -3.11 1.14
CA ILE A 111 0.17 -3.14 0.22
C ILE A 111 1.45 -2.90 1.03
N SER A 112 2.50 -3.68 0.78
CA SER A 112 3.77 -3.55 1.50
C SER A 112 4.65 -2.42 0.97
N ALA A 113 4.58 -2.13 -0.34
CA ALA A 113 5.28 -1.03 -0.98
C ALA A 113 4.43 -0.47 -2.12
N LEU A 114 4.47 0.84 -2.32
CA LEU A 114 3.73 1.54 -3.36
C LEU A 114 4.61 2.61 -4.01
N MET A 115 4.81 2.52 -5.32
CA MET A 115 5.41 3.57 -6.13
C MET A 115 4.29 4.46 -6.69
N PHE A 116 4.48 5.76 -6.69
CA PHE A 116 3.50 6.73 -7.19
C PHE A 116 4.19 7.98 -7.73
N ARG A 117 3.49 8.69 -8.59
CA ARG A 117 3.89 10.01 -9.06
C ARG A 117 3.34 11.06 -8.09
N ASN A 118 4.23 11.89 -7.52
CA ASN A 118 3.81 12.85 -6.52
C ASN A 118 3.13 14.06 -7.17
N LYS A 119 1.87 14.32 -6.83
CA LYS A 119 1.08 15.47 -7.33
C LYS A 119 1.77 16.82 -7.15
N LYS A 120 2.61 16.97 -6.13
CA LYS A 120 3.25 18.25 -5.81
C LYS A 120 4.34 18.63 -6.83
N HIS A 121 5.02 17.65 -7.41
CA HIS A 121 6.19 17.92 -8.28
C HIS A 121 6.33 16.94 -9.45
N SER A 122 5.34 16.08 -9.67
CA SER A 122 5.28 15.07 -10.76
C SER A 122 6.48 14.10 -10.82
N GLY A 123 7.29 14.03 -9.76
CA GLY A 123 8.40 13.07 -9.64
C GLY A 123 7.94 11.75 -9.04
N LEU A 124 8.67 10.67 -9.35
CA LEU A 124 8.41 9.37 -8.75
C LEU A 124 8.78 9.39 -7.27
N ASN A 125 7.92 8.80 -6.46
CA ASN A 125 8.09 8.58 -5.04
C ASN A 125 7.74 7.14 -4.70
N MET A 126 8.28 6.62 -3.61
CA MET A 126 7.95 5.31 -3.08
C MET A 126 7.67 5.40 -1.58
N ILE A 127 6.64 4.67 -1.13
CA ILE A 127 6.39 4.40 0.27
C ILE A 127 6.40 2.90 0.52
N TYR A 128 6.89 2.47 1.67
CA TYR A 128 6.98 1.05 2.02
C TYR A 128 6.85 0.83 3.53
N LYS A 129 6.36 -0.34 3.91
CA LYS A 129 6.31 -0.77 5.32
C LYS A 129 7.71 -1.19 5.76
N ARG A 130 8.14 -0.66 6.90
CA ARG A 130 9.38 -1.07 7.57
C ARG A 130 9.08 -2.16 8.60
N ASP A 131 10.08 -2.94 8.95
CA ASP A 131 9.97 -4.01 9.94
C ASP A 131 9.66 -3.48 11.35
N ASP A 132 10.03 -2.22 11.65
CA ASP A 132 9.70 -1.53 12.89
C ASP A 132 8.25 -1.01 12.95
N GLY A 133 7.43 -1.32 11.94
CA GLY A 133 6.03 -0.90 11.84
C GLY A 133 5.82 0.53 11.34
N LEU A 134 6.89 1.28 11.11
CA LEU A 134 6.84 2.61 10.52
C LEU A 134 6.72 2.54 8.99
N ILE A 135 6.42 3.68 8.38
CA ILE A 135 6.39 3.81 6.92
C ILE A 135 7.63 4.57 6.46
N GLY A 136 8.42 3.94 5.59
CA GLY A 136 9.49 4.60 4.86
C GLY A 136 8.92 5.39 3.67
N TRP A 137 9.46 6.59 3.42
CA TRP A 137 9.14 7.40 2.25
C TRP A 137 10.43 7.80 1.55
N VAL A 138 10.52 7.46 0.26
CA VAL A 138 11.63 7.81 -0.62
C VAL A 138 11.16 8.87 -1.62
N ASP A 139 11.77 10.04 -1.56
CA ASP A 139 11.60 11.14 -2.52
C ASP A 139 12.95 11.52 -3.13
N PRO A 140 13.26 11.13 -4.37
CA PRO A 140 14.54 11.45 -5.00
C PRO A 140 14.79 12.94 -5.18
N ARG A 141 13.76 13.79 -5.07
CA ARG A 141 13.87 15.26 -5.17
C ARG A 141 14.04 15.93 -3.81
N GLY A 142 13.80 15.25 -2.72
CA GLY A 142 13.85 15.80 -1.36
C GLY A 142 15.22 16.36 -0.97
N LEU A 143 16.30 15.82 -1.55
CA LEU A 143 17.69 16.29 -1.31
C LEU A 143 18.07 17.55 -2.08
N ARG A 144 17.31 17.94 -3.11
CA ARG A 144 17.66 19.13 -3.92
C ARG A 144 17.32 20.46 -3.26
N ASN A 145 16.55 20.46 -2.17
CA ASN A 145 16.16 21.67 -1.44
C ASN A 145 17.08 22.02 -0.27
N THR A 146 18.08 21.20 0.06
CA THR A 146 19.04 21.48 1.14
C THR A 146 20.32 22.19 0.69
N ALA A 147 20.47 22.43 -0.61
CA ALA A 147 21.61 23.18 -1.16
C ALA A 147 21.24 24.65 -1.44
N LYS A 148 20.71 25.36 -0.44
CA LYS A 148 20.70 26.82 -0.34
C LYS A 148 21.09 27.21 1.08
N ILE A 149 22.37 27.22 1.32
CA ILE A 149 23.03 28.07 2.29
C ILE A 149 23.94 29.02 1.50
#